data_03ee295456b939e2589eba137056856d
#
_entry.id   03ee295456b939e2589eba137056856d
#
_cell.length_a   1.000
_cell.length_b   1.000
_cell.length_c   1.000
_cell.angle_alpha   90.00
_cell.angle_beta   90.00
_cell.angle_gamma   90.00
#
_symmetry.space_group_name_H-M   'P 1'
#
loop_
_entity.id
_entity.type
_entity.pdbx_description
1 polymer ?
#
loop_
_entity_poly.entity_id
_entity_poly.type
_entity_poly.pdbx_seq_one_letter_code
_entity_poly.pdbx_strand_id
1 'polypeptide(L)'
;MSKSKEELYEYFSHMQQEDNKSLLGGMAWEDIAWNIKYAEDNGISRTQLGFDFPKLLGHLIIDDETYEKEKREYTESIETYNHNADLLRANKWKYKLVDDSEESRLHLADKYIQYAENCKELLKDLDVYHKEYLDYMKNTKQESTDSLEN
;
A
#
# COMPACT_ATOMS: atom_id res chain seq x y z
N MET A 1 -18.91 5.84 14.59
CA MET A 1 -19.58 6.83 13.72
C MET A 1 -18.64 7.26 12.59
N SER A 2 -19.16 7.30 11.36
CA SER A 2 -18.39 7.79 10.22
C SER A 2 -18.26 9.32 10.29
N LYS A 3 -17.10 9.83 9.88
CA LYS A 3 -16.86 11.27 9.79
C LYS A 3 -17.43 11.80 8.46
N SER A 4 -17.89 13.06 8.46
CA SER A 4 -18.32 13.70 7.24
C SER A 4 -17.14 14.01 6.33
N LYS A 5 -17.39 14.29 5.05
CA LYS A 5 -16.35 14.69 4.10
C LYS A 5 -15.62 15.94 4.59
N GLU A 6 -16.34 16.93 5.10
CA GLU A 6 -15.77 18.18 5.61
C GLU A 6 -14.82 17.93 6.80
N GLU A 7 -15.24 17.06 7.72
CA GLU A 7 -14.43 16.69 8.89
C GLU A 7 -13.14 15.98 8.47
N LEU A 8 -13.24 15.06 7.49
CA LEU A 8 -12.08 14.33 6.97
C LEU A 8 -11.10 15.26 6.27
N TYR A 9 -11.60 16.18 5.45
CA TYR A 9 -10.75 17.15 4.73
C TYR A 9 -10.08 18.12 5.67
N GLU A 10 -10.80 18.58 6.70
CA GLU A 10 -10.22 19.42 7.75
C GLU A 10 -9.11 18.67 8.50
N TYR A 11 -9.33 17.40 8.84
CA TYR A 11 -8.34 16.56 9.49
C TYR A 11 -7.07 16.41 8.63
N PHE A 12 -7.21 16.03 7.37
CA PHE A 12 -6.05 15.83 6.47
C PHE A 12 -5.32 17.15 6.21
N SER A 13 -6.07 18.26 6.04
CA SER A 13 -5.47 19.58 5.85
C SER A 13 -4.62 19.99 7.05
N HIS A 14 -5.14 19.77 8.25
CA HIS A 14 -4.42 20.06 9.50
C HIS A 14 -3.15 19.19 9.61
N MET A 15 -3.26 17.88 9.36
CA MET A 15 -2.13 16.97 9.42
C MET A 15 -1.06 17.31 8.39
N GLN A 16 -1.46 17.74 7.20
CA GLN A 16 -0.52 18.12 6.14
C GLN A 16 0.22 19.43 6.50
N GLN A 17 -0.46 20.38 7.13
CA GLN A 17 0.14 21.64 7.54
C GLN A 17 1.12 21.49 8.70
N GLU A 18 0.85 20.57 9.61
CA GLU A 18 1.74 20.28 10.71
C GLU A 18 2.92 19.44 10.24
N ASP A 19 3.83 20.03 9.49
CA ASP A 19 5.03 19.39 8.98
C ASP A 19 5.95 18.96 10.14
N ASN A 20 5.39 18.21 11.08
CA ASN A 20 6.07 17.77 12.28
C ASN A 20 6.28 16.26 12.23
N LYS A 21 7.46 15.86 11.80
CA LYS A 21 7.83 14.45 11.64
C LYS A 21 7.64 13.62 12.91
N SER A 22 7.65 14.26 14.08
CA SER A 22 7.43 13.56 15.34
C SER A 22 5.97 13.11 15.51
N LEU A 23 5.02 13.78 14.86
CA LEU A 23 3.61 13.39 14.89
C LEU A 23 3.32 12.24 13.92
N LEU A 24 4.21 11.97 12.97
CA LEU A 24 4.06 10.87 12.01
C LEU A 24 4.69 9.56 12.50
N GLY A 25 4.75 9.37 13.83
CA GLY A 25 5.08 8.08 14.42
C GLY A 25 3.93 7.09 14.30
N GLY A 26 4.15 5.85 14.75
CA GLY A 26 3.21 4.74 14.57
C GLY A 26 1.75 5.06 14.88
N MET A 27 1.48 5.73 16.00
CA MET A 27 0.11 6.06 16.40
C MET A 27 -0.56 7.05 15.46
N ALA A 28 0.19 8.06 14.99
CA ALA A 28 -0.34 9.04 14.05
C ALA A 28 -0.70 8.40 12.71
N TRP A 29 0.13 7.45 12.24
CA TRP A 29 -0.15 6.72 11.02
C TRP A 29 -1.37 5.80 11.14
N GLU A 30 -1.60 5.19 12.29
CA GLU A 30 -2.81 4.42 12.54
C GLU A 30 -4.05 5.30 12.43
N ASP A 31 -4.02 6.49 12.99
CA ASP A 31 -5.13 7.45 12.92
C ASP A 31 -5.37 7.91 11.48
N ILE A 32 -4.29 8.21 10.74
CA ILE A 32 -4.37 8.58 9.33
C ILE A 32 -5.00 7.44 8.53
N ALA A 33 -4.57 6.19 8.76
CA ALA A 33 -5.10 5.02 8.05
C ALA A 33 -6.60 4.83 8.31
N TRP A 34 -7.06 5.04 9.53
CA TRP A 34 -8.47 4.98 9.87
C TRP A 34 -9.27 6.06 9.13
N ASN A 35 -8.73 7.27 9.04
CA ASN A 35 -9.39 8.37 8.35
C ASN A 35 -9.41 8.14 6.82
N ILE A 36 -8.38 7.51 6.25
CA ILE A 36 -8.40 7.10 4.84
C ILE A 36 -9.52 6.10 4.60
N LYS A 37 -9.71 5.14 5.49
CA LYS A 37 -10.79 4.16 5.40
C LYS A 37 -12.16 4.82 5.48
N TYR A 38 -12.35 5.77 6.40
CA TYR A 38 -13.59 6.54 6.48
C TYR A 38 -13.86 7.31 5.20
N ALA A 39 -12.82 7.86 4.57
CA ALA A 39 -12.95 8.57 3.30
C ALA A 39 -13.40 7.62 2.19
N GLU A 40 -12.81 6.42 2.12
CA GLU A 40 -13.23 5.40 1.15
C GLU A 40 -14.70 5.01 1.36
N ASP A 41 -15.12 4.85 2.60
CA ASP A 41 -16.52 4.54 2.94
C ASP A 41 -17.47 5.66 2.52
N ASN A 42 -16.98 6.89 2.44
CA ASN A 42 -17.73 8.06 1.97
C ASN A 42 -17.62 8.30 0.46
N GLY A 43 -17.04 7.35 -0.26
CA GLY A 43 -16.89 7.44 -1.72
C GLY A 43 -15.74 8.32 -2.20
N ILE A 44 -14.81 8.64 -1.32
CA ILE A 44 -13.62 9.43 -1.67
C ILE A 44 -12.46 8.47 -1.91
N SER A 45 -11.94 8.44 -3.13
CA SER A 45 -10.87 7.51 -3.49
C SER A 45 -9.53 7.90 -2.87
N ARG A 46 -8.65 6.93 -2.70
CA ARG A 46 -7.27 7.16 -2.25
C ARG A 46 -6.52 8.08 -3.21
N THR A 47 -6.77 7.93 -4.51
CA THR A 47 -6.18 8.77 -5.55
C THR A 47 -6.60 10.22 -5.37
N GLN A 48 -7.87 10.46 -5.11
CA GLN A 48 -8.41 11.80 -4.83
C GLN A 48 -7.69 12.43 -3.64
N LEU A 49 -7.57 11.67 -2.55
CA LEU A 49 -6.88 12.14 -1.33
C LEU A 49 -5.42 12.46 -1.62
N GLY A 50 -4.74 11.63 -2.42
CA GLY A 50 -3.34 11.84 -2.78
C GLY A 50 -3.12 13.14 -3.56
N PHE A 51 -4.03 13.48 -4.48
CA PHE A 51 -3.96 14.72 -5.23
C PHE A 51 -4.34 15.93 -4.38
N ASP A 52 -5.32 15.78 -3.49
CA ASP A 52 -5.77 16.88 -2.62
C ASP A 52 -4.77 17.17 -1.49
N PHE A 53 -4.07 16.14 -1.02
CA PHE A 53 -3.10 16.26 0.08
C PHE A 53 -1.76 15.64 -0.33
N PRO A 54 -1.08 16.22 -1.34
CA PRO A 54 0.11 15.59 -1.93
C PRO A 54 1.29 15.41 -0.98
N LYS A 55 1.45 16.30 -0.01
CA LYS A 55 2.55 16.19 0.97
C LYS A 55 2.34 15.04 1.94
N LEU A 56 1.09 14.84 2.36
CA LEU A 56 0.75 13.81 3.34
C LEU A 56 0.40 12.48 2.69
N LEU A 57 -0.39 12.50 1.62
CA LEU A 57 -1.01 11.31 1.04
C LEU A 57 -0.62 11.05 -0.43
N GLY A 58 0.38 11.76 -0.94
CA GLY A 58 0.83 11.57 -2.33
C GLY A 58 1.24 10.14 -2.64
N HIS A 59 1.71 9.39 -1.64
CA HIS A 59 2.11 7.99 -1.78
C HIS A 59 0.92 7.04 -2.07
N LEU A 60 -0.31 7.52 -1.88
CA LEU A 60 -1.51 6.73 -2.19
C LEU A 60 -1.81 6.69 -3.70
N ILE A 61 -1.19 7.57 -4.48
CA ILE A 61 -1.34 7.60 -5.93
C ILE A 61 -0.48 6.50 -6.55
N ILE A 62 -1.13 5.53 -7.18
CA ILE A 62 -0.42 4.43 -7.86
C ILE A 62 -0.50 4.69 -9.36
N ASP A 63 0.41 5.53 -9.85
CA ASP A 63 0.52 5.81 -11.29
C ASP A 63 1.17 4.62 -12.03
N ASP A 64 1.30 4.73 -13.35
CA ASP A 64 1.83 3.64 -14.18
C ASP A 64 3.26 3.26 -13.78
N GLU A 65 4.11 4.24 -13.51
CA GLU A 65 5.50 4.01 -13.13
C GLU A 65 5.60 3.31 -11.77
N THR A 66 4.85 3.80 -10.79
CA THR A 66 4.80 3.22 -9.45
C THR A 66 4.26 1.80 -9.50
N TYR A 67 3.20 1.59 -10.29
CA TYR A 67 2.59 0.27 -10.45
C TYR A 67 3.59 -0.74 -11.00
N GLU A 68 4.28 -0.40 -12.09
CA GLU A 68 5.25 -1.31 -12.71
C GLU A 68 6.42 -1.61 -11.77
N LYS A 69 6.91 -0.60 -11.05
CA LYS A 69 8.01 -0.76 -10.10
C LYS A 69 7.62 -1.67 -8.94
N GLU A 70 6.50 -1.39 -8.29
CA GLU A 70 6.06 -2.17 -7.12
C GLU A 70 5.63 -3.58 -7.52
N LYS A 71 5.00 -3.74 -8.67
CA LYS A 71 4.64 -5.04 -9.20
C LYS A 71 5.87 -5.94 -9.37
N ARG A 72 6.93 -5.38 -9.94
CA ARG A 72 8.19 -6.10 -10.12
C ARG A 72 8.80 -6.46 -8.76
N GLU A 73 8.86 -5.51 -7.84
CA GLU A 73 9.43 -5.73 -6.50
C GLU A 73 8.68 -6.82 -5.73
N TYR A 74 7.35 -6.79 -5.73
CA TYR A 74 6.55 -7.82 -5.05
C TYR A 74 6.68 -9.18 -5.73
N THR A 75 6.73 -9.22 -7.06
CA THR A 75 6.91 -10.47 -7.81
C THR A 75 8.26 -11.11 -7.47
N GLU A 76 9.33 -10.31 -7.45
CA GLU A 76 10.67 -10.78 -7.07
C GLU A 76 10.71 -11.27 -5.63
N SER A 77 10.03 -10.56 -4.72
CA SER A 77 9.95 -10.95 -3.32
C SER A 77 9.23 -12.29 -3.14
N ILE A 78 8.14 -12.52 -3.87
CA ILE A 78 7.41 -13.80 -3.83
C ILE A 78 8.34 -14.94 -4.26
N GLU A 79 9.06 -14.76 -5.36
CA GLU A 79 10.00 -15.78 -5.86
C GLU A 79 11.11 -16.07 -4.84
N THR A 80 11.67 -15.00 -4.25
CA THR A 80 12.74 -15.14 -3.25
C THR A 80 12.23 -15.87 -2.01
N TYR A 81 11.08 -15.50 -1.48
CA TYR A 81 10.51 -16.13 -0.29
C TYR A 81 10.21 -17.60 -0.53
N ASN A 82 9.61 -17.94 -1.68
CA ASN A 82 9.31 -19.33 -2.02
C ASN A 82 10.59 -20.15 -2.20
N HIS A 83 11.61 -19.57 -2.84
CA HIS A 83 12.92 -20.21 -3.00
C HIS A 83 13.58 -20.47 -1.65
N ASN A 84 13.56 -19.50 -0.75
CA ASN A 84 14.11 -19.64 0.60
C ASN A 84 13.39 -20.73 1.39
N ALA A 85 12.07 -20.81 1.27
CA ALA A 85 11.29 -21.87 1.91
C ALA A 85 11.68 -23.25 1.38
N ASP A 86 11.89 -23.39 0.08
CA ASP A 86 12.32 -24.64 -0.54
C ASP A 86 13.72 -25.06 -0.05
N LEU A 87 14.65 -24.11 0.06
CA LEU A 87 15.99 -24.39 0.59
C LEU A 87 15.94 -24.88 2.03
N LEU A 88 15.10 -24.26 2.85
CA LEU A 88 14.94 -24.67 4.26
C LEU A 88 14.32 -26.06 4.38
N ARG A 89 13.28 -26.37 3.59
CA ARG A 89 12.63 -27.67 3.59
C ARG A 89 13.56 -28.78 3.12
N ALA A 90 14.44 -28.46 2.14
CA ALA A 90 15.40 -29.39 1.61
C ALA A 90 16.69 -29.49 2.45
N ASN A 91 16.78 -28.74 3.54
CA ASN A 91 17.98 -28.63 4.39
C ASN A 91 19.22 -28.17 3.60
N LYS A 92 19.02 -27.19 2.70
CA LYS A 92 20.07 -26.62 1.86
C LYS A 92 20.33 -25.14 2.18
N TRP A 93 19.85 -24.66 3.32
CA TRP A 93 20.01 -23.28 3.76
C TRP A 93 21.49 -23.01 4.06
N LYS A 94 22.05 -21.95 3.49
CA LYS A 94 23.48 -21.64 3.58
C LYS A 94 23.89 -21.01 4.91
N TYR A 95 22.94 -20.38 5.58
CA TYR A 95 23.24 -19.59 6.77
C TYR A 95 22.99 -20.41 8.02
N LYS A 96 23.81 -20.16 9.05
CA LYS A 96 23.65 -20.84 10.33
C LYS A 96 22.41 -20.32 11.03
N LEU A 97 21.52 -21.22 11.42
CA LEU A 97 20.34 -20.89 12.22
C LEU A 97 20.72 -20.94 13.71
N VAL A 98 20.03 -20.11 14.53
CA VAL A 98 20.24 -20.12 15.98
C VAL A 98 19.89 -21.50 16.54
N ASP A 99 18.88 -22.14 15.97
CA ASP A 99 18.45 -23.49 16.27
C ASP A 99 18.35 -24.28 14.96
N ASP A 100 19.21 -25.30 14.79
CA ASP A 100 19.28 -26.12 13.57
C ASP A 100 18.30 -27.30 13.57
N SER A 101 17.35 -27.35 14.54
CA SER A 101 16.38 -28.42 14.58
C SER A 101 15.49 -28.41 13.32
N GLU A 102 15.00 -29.57 12.94
CA GLU A 102 14.06 -29.73 11.82
C GLU A 102 12.81 -28.87 12.05
N GLU A 103 12.31 -28.86 13.28
CA GLU A 103 11.15 -28.08 13.68
C GLU A 103 11.37 -26.57 13.39
N SER A 104 12.51 -26.04 13.80
CA SER A 104 12.84 -24.60 13.58
C SER A 104 13.00 -24.30 12.09
N ARG A 105 13.63 -25.20 11.32
CA ARG A 105 13.78 -25.03 9.86
C ARG A 105 12.42 -24.98 9.16
N LEU A 106 11.54 -25.90 9.49
CA LEU A 106 10.22 -25.97 8.90
C LEU A 106 9.35 -24.78 9.32
N HIS A 107 9.49 -24.34 10.55
CA HIS A 107 8.80 -23.14 11.04
C HIS A 107 9.23 -21.89 10.28
N LEU A 108 10.53 -21.73 10.04
CA LEU A 108 11.05 -20.61 9.26
C LEU A 108 10.59 -20.68 7.80
N ALA A 109 10.58 -21.89 7.23
CA ALA A 109 10.05 -22.09 5.87
C ALA A 109 8.60 -21.65 5.78
N ASP A 110 7.77 -21.99 6.77
CA ASP A 110 6.36 -21.59 6.82
C ASP A 110 6.22 -20.07 6.92
N LYS A 111 7.11 -19.39 7.66
CA LYS A 111 7.13 -17.92 7.71
C LYS A 111 7.41 -17.31 6.34
N TYR A 112 8.37 -17.84 5.60
CA TYR A 112 8.66 -17.35 4.24
C TYR A 112 7.48 -17.57 3.29
N ILE A 113 6.79 -18.71 3.41
CA ILE A 113 5.57 -18.96 2.63
C ILE A 113 4.51 -17.92 2.98
N GLN A 114 4.35 -17.61 4.26
CA GLN A 114 3.39 -16.58 4.70
C GLN A 114 3.76 -15.19 4.14
N TYR A 115 5.04 -14.84 4.13
CA TYR A 115 5.50 -13.58 3.54
C TYR A 115 5.20 -13.52 2.05
N ALA A 116 5.38 -14.64 1.33
CA ALA A 116 5.02 -14.71 -0.09
C ALA A 116 3.53 -14.51 -0.30
N GLU A 117 2.69 -15.12 0.54
CA GLU A 117 1.23 -14.95 0.47
C GLU A 117 0.83 -13.48 0.76
N ASN A 118 1.49 -12.85 1.73
CA ASN A 118 1.27 -11.43 2.03
C ASN A 118 1.60 -10.55 0.82
N CYS A 119 2.69 -10.84 0.11
CA CYS A 119 3.07 -10.10 -1.11
C CYS A 119 2.04 -10.30 -2.23
N LYS A 120 1.44 -11.49 -2.33
CA LYS A 120 0.37 -11.75 -3.31
C LYS A 120 -0.86 -10.89 -3.02
N GLU A 121 -1.21 -10.73 -1.75
CA GLU A 121 -2.33 -9.86 -1.36
C GLU A 121 -2.01 -8.39 -1.68
N LEU A 122 -0.76 -7.96 -1.44
CA LEU A 122 -0.32 -6.60 -1.78
C LEU A 122 -0.38 -6.37 -3.31
N LEU A 123 -0.10 -7.38 -4.12
CA LEU A 123 -0.24 -7.28 -5.58
C LEU A 123 -1.70 -7.07 -5.99
N LYS A 124 -2.64 -7.75 -5.33
CA LYS A 124 -4.07 -7.56 -5.60
C LYS A 124 -4.50 -6.14 -5.26
N ASP A 125 -4.05 -5.62 -4.12
CA ASP A 125 -4.33 -4.25 -3.69
C ASP A 125 -3.73 -3.24 -4.67
N LEU A 126 -2.51 -3.52 -5.15
CA LEU A 126 -1.83 -2.68 -6.13
C LEU A 126 -2.64 -2.55 -7.42
N ASP A 127 -3.18 -3.68 -7.93
CA ASP A 127 -4.04 -3.68 -9.11
C ASP A 127 -5.29 -2.82 -8.91
N VAL A 128 -5.92 -2.93 -7.74
CA VAL A 128 -7.11 -2.15 -7.39
C VAL A 128 -6.80 -0.65 -7.38
N TYR A 129 -5.73 -0.26 -6.71
CA TYR A 129 -5.37 1.16 -6.57
C TYR A 129 -4.85 1.76 -7.87
N HIS A 130 -4.18 0.98 -8.71
CA HIS A 130 -3.76 1.43 -10.03
C HIS A 130 -4.97 1.68 -10.93
N LYS A 131 -5.94 0.78 -10.90
CA LYS A 131 -7.20 0.95 -11.64
C LYS A 131 -7.94 2.21 -11.16
N GLU A 132 -7.97 2.44 -9.86
CA GLU A 132 -8.55 3.64 -9.26
C GLU A 132 -7.90 4.90 -9.78
N TYR A 133 -6.57 4.91 -9.88
CA TYR A 133 -5.81 6.00 -10.47
C TYR A 133 -6.19 6.22 -11.95
N LEU A 134 -6.24 5.14 -12.74
CA LEU A 134 -6.59 5.24 -14.15
C LEU A 134 -8.00 5.79 -14.35
N ASP A 135 -8.95 5.34 -13.54
CA ASP A 135 -10.33 5.82 -13.59
C ASP A 135 -10.42 7.30 -13.22
N TYR A 136 -9.67 7.71 -12.18
CA TYR A 136 -9.61 9.11 -11.75
C TYR A 136 -9.06 10.01 -12.86
N MET A 137 -7.96 9.61 -13.50
CA MET A 137 -7.35 10.40 -14.58
C MET A 137 -8.24 10.49 -15.80
N LYS A 138 -8.95 9.41 -16.13
CA LYS A 138 -9.91 9.38 -17.23
C LYS A 138 -11.07 10.35 -16.98
N ASN A 139 -11.64 10.32 -15.79
CA ASN A 139 -12.75 11.17 -15.42
C ASN A 139 -12.35 12.65 -15.38
N THR A 140 -11.14 12.94 -14.88
CA THR A 140 -10.61 14.31 -14.86
C THR A 140 -10.38 14.86 -16.26
N LYS A 141 -9.85 14.06 -17.17
CA LYS A 141 -9.66 14.47 -18.58
C LYS A 141 -11.00 14.71 -19.26
N GLN A 142 -12.01 13.89 -19.00
CA GLN A 142 -13.33 14.01 -19.57
C GLN A 142 -14.01 15.30 -19.10
N GLU A 143 -13.92 15.62 -17.81
CA GLU A 143 -14.44 16.87 -17.25
C GLU A 143 -13.77 18.10 -17.87
N SER A 144 -12.44 18.05 -18.05
CA SER A 144 -11.66 19.11 -18.68
C SER A 144 -12.05 19.32 -20.12
N THR A 145 -12.29 18.25 -20.87
CA THR A 145 -12.73 18.30 -22.28
C THR A 145 -14.15 18.86 -22.38
N ASP A 146 -15.05 18.44 -21.51
CA ASP A 146 -16.42 18.94 -21.48
C ASP A 146 -16.45 20.44 -21.14
N SER A 147 -15.58 20.90 -20.26
CA SER A 147 -15.44 22.31 -19.93
C SER A 147 -14.95 23.14 -21.12
N LEU A 148 -14.09 22.58 -21.95
CA LEU A 148 -13.55 23.28 -23.12
C LEU A 148 -14.54 23.35 -24.29
N GLU A 149 -15.50 22.42 -24.36
CA GLU A 149 -16.51 22.38 -25.41
C GLU A 149 -17.67 23.36 -25.14
N ASN A 150 -17.77 23.88 -23.95
CA ASN A 150 -18.76 24.87 -23.57
C ASN A 150 -18.18 26.27 -23.67
#